data_3e71b093e7c642db180df25eb1ad96ef
#
_entry.id   3e71b093e7c642db180df25eb1ad96ef
#
_cell.length_a   1.000
_cell.length_b   1.000
_cell.length_c   1.000
_cell.angle_alpha   90.00
_cell.angle_beta   90.00
_cell.angle_gamma   90.00
#
_symmetry.space_group_name_H-M   'P 1'
#
loop_
_entity.id
_entity.type
_entity.pdbx_description
1 polymer ?
#
loop_
_entity_poly.entity_id
_entity_poly.type
_entity_poly.pdbx_seq_one_letter_code
_entity_poly.pdbx_strand_id
1 'polypeptide(L)'
;EADAAILVPLTFSVIFGTVVLQSATSRMMARWLGVAEPPPNGFLIVGANNIARTIALELRKNKVDVLLTDSNWDNIRAARMDGLRTFYGNPVSEYAEQRLDLVGLGKLLGLSPERSINTVAGMRFGNEFGQHNIYALRTSVDARLSEMHIDGEEHRGQYLFSKNLTYSKFSSMLAQGAE
;
A
#
# COMPACT_ATOMS: atom_id res chain seq x y z
N GLU A 1 -13.10 59.51 -8.26
CA GLU A 1 -13.12 58.70 -7.01
C GLU A 1 -14.15 57.56 -7.09
N ALA A 2 -15.29 57.72 -7.77
CA ALA A 2 -16.32 56.69 -7.91
C ALA A 2 -15.82 55.48 -8.73
N ASP A 3 -15.02 55.71 -9.78
CA ASP A 3 -14.50 54.64 -10.64
C ASP A 3 -13.47 53.77 -9.92
N ALA A 4 -12.69 54.34 -8.98
CA ALA A 4 -11.75 53.57 -8.15
C ALA A 4 -12.44 52.62 -7.16
N ALA A 5 -13.63 53.00 -6.66
CA ALA A 5 -14.39 52.15 -5.76
C ALA A 5 -14.97 50.89 -6.43
N ILE A 6 -15.18 50.92 -7.73
CA ILE A 6 -15.69 49.76 -8.51
C ILE A 6 -14.54 48.82 -8.93
N LEU A 7 -13.32 49.31 -9.08
CA LEU A 7 -12.16 48.53 -9.49
C LEU A 7 -11.84 47.38 -8.52
N VAL A 8 -11.91 47.63 -7.22
CA VAL A 8 -11.59 46.64 -6.19
C VAL A 8 -12.55 45.43 -6.23
N PRO A 9 -13.89 45.60 -6.15
CA PRO A 9 -14.81 44.47 -6.23
C PRO A 9 -14.79 43.77 -7.60
N LEU A 10 -14.53 44.50 -8.68
CA LEU A 10 -14.41 43.91 -10.01
C LEU A 10 -13.19 42.98 -10.08
N THR A 11 -12.05 43.46 -9.60
CA THR A 11 -10.82 42.64 -9.56
C THR A 11 -11.00 41.39 -8.70
N PHE A 12 -11.63 41.51 -7.53
CA PHE A 12 -11.95 40.40 -6.68
C PHE A 12 -12.88 39.38 -7.37
N SER A 13 -13.92 39.85 -8.07
CA SER A 13 -14.84 39.00 -8.80
C SER A 13 -14.16 38.23 -9.93
N VAL A 14 -13.25 38.86 -10.65
CA VAL A 14 -12.47 38.22 -11.70
C VAL A 14 -11.52 37.17 -11.13
N ILE A 15 -10.77 37.50 -10.08
CA ILE A 15 -9.88 36.55 -9.42
C ILE A 15 -10.67 35.35 -8.86
N PHE A 16 -11.73 35.60 -8.14
CA PHE A 16 -12.57 34.55 -7.56
C PHE A 16 -13.20 33.68 -8.65
N GLY A 17 -13.76 34.29 -9.70
CA GLY A 17 -14.37 33.59 -10.82
C GLY A 17 -13.36 32.68 -11.56
N THR A 18 -12.16 33.20 -11.81
CA THR A 18 -11.12 32.40 -12.49
C THR A 18 -10.62 31.25 -11.63
N VAL A 19 -10.42 31.45 -10.33
CA VAL A 19 -10.00 30.38 -9.39
C VAL A 19 -11.07 29.28 -9.30
N VAL A 20 -12.34 29.67 -9.16
CA VAL A 20 -13.47 28.72 -9.10
C VAL A 20 -13.58 27.93 -10.40
N LEU A 21 -13.54 28.62 -11.54
CA LEU A 21 -13.60 27.98 -12.86
C LEU A 21 -12.45 26.99 -13.07
N GLN A 22 -11.22 27.41 -12.75
CA GLN A 22 -10.03 26.60 -12.89
C GLN A 22 -10.08 25.37 -11.96
N SER A 23 -10.51 25.55 -10.71
CA SER A 23 -10.66 24.44 -9.78
C SER A 23 -11.73 23.43 -10.19
N ALA A 24 -12.84 23.90 -10.72
CA ALA A 24 -13.94 23.05 -11.18
C ALA A 24 -13.58 22.24 -12.45
N THR A 25 -12.86 22.88 -13.37
CA THR A 25 -12.52 22.25 -14.67
C THR A 25 -11.27 21.36 -14.60
N SER A 26 -10.33 21.65 -13.69
CA SER A 26 -9.04 20.95 -13.57
C SER A 26 -9.19 19.43 -13.44
N ARG A 27 -10.06 18.99 -12.53
CA ARG A 27 -10.29 17.55 -12.29
C ARG A 27 -10.93 16.84 -13.49
N MET A 28 -11.83 17.52 -14.18
CA MET A 28 -12.49 16.97 -15.37
C MET A 28 -11.50 16.87 -16.53
N MET A 29 -10.68 17.88 -16.71
CA MET A 29 -9.62 17.92 -17.74
C MET A 29 -8.56 16.84 -17.49
N ALA A 30 -8.11 16.66 -16.24
CA ALA A 30 -7.14 15.62 -15.88
C ALA A 30 -7.65 14.21 -16.20
N ARG A 31 -8.93 13.95 -15.96
CA ARG A 31 -9.57 12.67 -16.35
C ARG A 31 -9.66 12.50 -17.86
N TRP A 32 -10.04 13.55 -18.58
CA TRP A 32 -10.18 13.50 -20.04
C TRP A 32 -8.83 13.32 -20.75
N LEU A 33 -7.77 13.92 -20.23
CA LEU A 33 -6.40 13.76 -20.70
C LEU A 33 -5.73 12.44 -20.27
N GLY A 34 -6.39 11.64 -19.42
CA GLY A 34 -5.86 10.37 -18.93
C GLY A 34 -4.65 10.52 -17.97
N VAL A 35 -4.41 11.72 -17.44
CA VAL A 35 -3.32 12.00 -16.47
C VAL A 35 -3.81 11.95 -15.02
N ALA A 36 -5.09 11.62 -14.79
CA ALA A 36 -5.59 11.38 -13.44
C ALA A 36 -5.01 10.07 -12.90
N GLU A 37 -4.31 10.14 -11.77
CA GLU A 37 -3.83 8.95 -11.08
C GLU A 37 -5.00 8.03 -10.71
N PRO A 38 -4.82 6.70 -10.88
CA PRO A 38 -5.83 5.75 -10.43
C PRO A 38 -6.03 5.88 -8.90
N PRO A 39 -7.23 5.60 -8.40
CA PRO A 39 -7.47 5.64 -6.96
C PRO A 39 -6.50 4.66 -6.25
N PRO A 40 -5.91 5.03 -5.11
CA PRO A 40 -4.89 4.23 -4.41
C PRO A 40 -5.54 3.05 -3.66
N ASN A 41 -6.14 2.12 -4.41
CA ASN A 41 -6.82 0.94 -3.86
C ASN A 41 -5.94 -0.32 -3.90
N GLY A 42 -4.79 -0.25 -4.54
CA GLY A 42 -3.87 -1.37 -4.68
C GLY A 42 -3.07 -1.68 -3.41
N PHE A 43 -2.37 -2.81 -3.43
CA PHE A 43 -1.59 -3.32 -2.32
C PHE A 43 -0.12 -3.47 -2.65
N LEU A 44 0.74 -2.94 -1.79
CA LEU A 44 2.13 -3.31 -1.69
C LEU A 44 2.25 -4.51 -0.76
N ILE A 45 2.71 -5.64 -1.27
CA ILE A 45 2.88 -6.88 -0.51
C ILE A 45 4.36 -7.10 -0.22
N VAL A 46 4.73 -7.12 1.05
CA VAL A 46 6.08 -7.41 1.52
C VAL A 46 6.24 -8.91 1.73
N GLY A 47 7.05 -9.54 0.90
CA GLY A 47 7.18 -10.98 0.72
C GLY A 47 6.52 -11.46 -0.59
N ALA A 48 7.15 -12.42 -1.26
CA ALA A 48 6.61 -13.08 -2.46
C ALA A 48 6.55 -14.59 -2.30
N ASN A 49 6.44 -15.06 -1.06
CA ASN A 49 6.28 -16.47 -0.70
C ASN A 49 4.92 -17.03 -1.19
N ASN A 50 4.68 -18.32 -0.99
CA ASN A 50 3.45 -18.97 -1.46
C ASN A 50 2.17 -18.30 -0.94
N ILE A 51 2.14 -17.91 0.35
CA ILE A 51 0.99 -17.20 0.94
C ILE A 51 0.75 -15.87 0.23
N ALA A 52 1.80 -15.07 0.06
CA ALA A 52 1.73 -13.76 -0.57
C ALA A 52 1.23 -13.87 -2.02
N ARG A 53 1.72 -14.88 -2.77
CA ARG A 53 1.28 -15.12 -4.15
C ARG A 53 -0.17 -15.55 -4.23
N THR A 54 -0.62 -16.44 -3.36
CA THR A 54 -2.04 -16.87 -3.32
C THR A 54 -2.95 -15.69 -3.07
N ILE A 55 -2.66 -14.87 -2.06
CA ILE A 55 -3.43 -13.64 -1.76
C ILE A 55 -3.39 -12.66 -2.94
N ALA A 56 -2.21 -12.44 -3.53
CA ALA A 56 -2.04 -11.54 -4.66
C ALA A 56 -2.84 -11.98 -5.89
N LEU A 57 -2.91 -13.27 -6.17
CA LEU A 57 -3.70 -13.82 -7.27
C LEU A 57 -5.20 -13.58 -7.05
N GLU A 58 -5.69 -13.79 -5.84
CA GLU A 58 -7.10 -13.52 -5.51
C GLU A 58 -7.43 -12.02 -5.59
N LEU A 59 -6.57 -11.14 -5.09
CA LEU A 59 -6.73 -9.70 -5.24
C LEU A 59 -6.77 -9.29 -6.72
N ARG A 60 -5.89 -9.84 -7.54
CA ARG A 60 -5.84 -9.55 -8.97
C ARG A 60 -7.07 -10.03 -9.73
N LYS A 61 -7.63 -11.20 -9.38
CA LYS A 61 -8.92 -11.66 -9.93
C LYS A 61 -10.04 -10.65 -9.69
N ASN A 62 -9.98 -9.95 -8.57
CA ASN A 62 -10.91 -8.88 -8.21
C ASN A 62 -10.51 -7.50 -8.76
N LYS A 63 -9.59 -7.44 -9.74
CA LYS A 63 -9.11 -6.21 -10.40
C LYS A 63 -8.45 -5.22 -9.43
N VAL A 64 -7.84 -5.71 -8.36
CA VAL A 64 -7.04 -4.92 -7.43
C VAL A 64 -5.58 -5.00 -7.85
N ASP A 65 -4.94 -3.84 -7.98
CA ASP A 65 -3.51 -3.77 -8.31
C ASP A 65 -2.67 -4.28 -7.13
N VAL A 66 -1.67 -5.10 -7.45
CA VAL A 66 -0.75 -5.66 -6.45
C VAL A 66 0.68 -5.60 -6.95
N LEU A 67 1.58 -5.25 -6.03
CA LEU A 67 3.02 -5.28 -6.24
C LEU A 67 3.66 -6.10 -5.12
N LEU A 68 4.35 -7.18 -5.45
CA LEU A 68 5.06 -8.02 -4.49
C LEU A 68 6.54 -7.62 -4.43
N THR A 69 7.09 -7.57 -3.23
CA THR A 69 8.52 -7.28 -3.01
C THR A 69 9.15 -8.40 -2.20
N ASP A 70 10.30 -8.90 -2.64
CA ASP A 70 11.06 -9.91 -1.90
C ASP A 70 12.55 -9.79 -2.26
N SER A 71 13.43 -10.04 -1.30
CA SER A 71 14.87 -10.18 -1.51
C SER A 71 15.28 -11.58 -1.97
N ASN A 72 14.39 -12.56 -1.91
CA ASN A 72 14.61 -13.91 -2.44
C ASN A 72 14.22 -13.98 -3.91
N TRP A 73 15.22 -14.26 -4.76
CA TRP A 73 15.01 -14.36 -6.21
C TRP A 73 14.05 -15.48 -6.62
N ASP A 74 14.07 -16.63 -5.94
CA ASP A 74 13.21 -17.75 -6.29
C ASP A 74 11.74 -17.42 -6.06
N ASN A 75 11.43 -16.71 -4.98
CA ASN A 75 10.09 -16.20 -4.71
C ASN A 75 9.62 -15.21 -5.79
N ILE A 76 10.49 -14.26 -6.16
CA ILE A 76 10.21 -13.27 -7.21
C ILE A 76 10.01 -13.97 -8.56
N ARG A 77 10.86 -14.93 -8.90
CA ARG A 77 10.74 -15.72 -10.14
C ARG A 77 9.39 -16.44 -10.21
N ALA A 78 9.01 -17.10 -9.13
CA ALA A 78 7.72 -17.79 -9.06
C ALA A 78 6.54 -16.83 -9.20
N ALA A 79 6.57 -15.67 -8.52
CA ALA A 79 5.53 -14.65 -8.64
C ALA A 79 5.43 -14.06 -10.06
N ARG A 80 6.55 -13.89 -10.76
CA ARG A 80 6.57 -13.49 -12.18
C ARG A 80 5.95 -14.53 -13.09
N MET A 81 6.20 -15.82 -12.83
CA MET A 81 5.57 -16.89 -13.59
C MET A 81 4.05 -16.93 -13.41
N ASP A 82 3.56 -16.51 -12.24
CA ASP A 82 2.14 -16.32 -11.96
C ASP A 82 1.58 -15.02 -12.60
N GLY A 83 2.42 -14.26 -13.30
CA GLY A 83 2.07 -13.00 -13.97
C GLY A 83 1.86 -11.82 -13.02
N LEU A 84 2.35 -11.87 -11.79
CA LEU A 84 2.24 -10.80 -10.81
C LEU A 84 3.31 -9.71 -11.03
N ARG A 85 2.98 -8.46 -10.71
CA ARG A 85 3.96 -7.37 -10.66
C ARG A 85 4.89 -7.60 -9.48
N THR A 86 6.19 -7.50 -9.71
CA THR A 86 7.18 -7.78 -8.67
C THR A 86 8.32 -6.79 -8.69
N PHE A 87 8.83 -6.49 -7.51
CA PHE A 87 10.08 -5.79 -7.29
C PHE A 87 11.06 -6.71 -6.56
N TYR A 88 12.24 -6.93 -7.15
CA TYR A 88 13.30 -7.69 -6.52
C TYR A 88 14.15 -6.80 -5.63
N GLY A 89 14.12 -7.04 -4.34
CA GLY A 89 14.92 -6.32 -3.35
C GLY A 89 14.15 -6.07 -2.05
N ASN A 90 14.86 -5.48 -1.09
CA ASN A 90 14.25 -5.04 0.16
C ASN A 90 13.44 -3.75 -0.09
N PRO A 91 12.12 -3.72 0.21
CA PRO A 91 11.25 -2.58 -0.07
C PRO A 91 11.61 -1.31 0.72
N VAL A 92 12.41 -1.44 1.79
CA VAL A 92 12.85 -0.31 2.63
C VAL A 92 14.24 0.19 2.31
N SER A 93 14.89 -0.32 1.26
CA SER A 93 16.21 0.15 0.83
C SER A 93 16.12 1.46 0.03
N GLU A 94 17.20 2.23 0.00
CA GLU A 94 17.33 3.43 -0.84
C GLU A 94 17.11 3.11 -2.33
N TYR A 95 17.53 1.93 -2.76
CA TYR A 95 17.32 1.45 -4.12
C TYR A 95 15.82 1.29 -4.43
N ALA A 96 15.06 0.77 -3.48
CA ALA A 96 13.61 0.63 -3.62
C ALA A 96 12.93 2.01 -3.66
N GLU A 97 13.37 2.96 -2.87
CA GLU A 97 12.83 4.32 -2.83
C GLU A 97 12.82 5.00 -4.19
N GLN A 98 13.87 4.78 -4.98
CA GLN A 98 14.02 5.38 -6.29
C GLN A 98 13.31 4.62 -7.43
N ARG A 99 12.96 3.35 -7.22
CA ARG A 99 12.52 2.46 -8.29
C ARG A 99 11.20 1.75 -8.05
N LEU A 100 10.70 1.81 -6.83
CA LEU A 100 9.42 1.19 -6.47
C LEU A 100 8.28 2.07 -7.02
N ASP A 101 7.55 1.52 -7.98
CA ASP A 101 6.38 2.21 -8.53
C ASP A 101 5.16 1.96 -7.62
N LEU A 102 4.82 2.97 -6.84
CA LEU A 102 3.70 2.95 -5.88
C LEU A 102 2.41 3.52 -6.45
N VAL A 103 2.40 3.94 -7.72
CA VAL A 103 1.21 4.52 -8.34
C VAL A 103 0.04 3.54 -8.29
N GLY A 104 -1.11 4.01 -7.79
CA GLY A 104 -2.31 3.19 -7.59
C GLY A 104 -2.30 2.30 -6.34
N LEU A 105 -1.18 2.24 -5.59
CA LEU A 105 -1.09 1.49 -4.34
C LEU A 105 -1.42 2.42 -3.16
N GLY A 106 -2.21 1.93 -2.20
CA GLY A 106 -2.61 2.70 -1.02
C GLY A 106 -2.63 1.89 0.26
N LYS A 107 -2.26 0.61 0.19
CA LYS A 107 -2.26 -0.30 1.35
C LYS A 107 -1.04 -1.18 1.35
N LEU A 108 -0.56 -1.56 2.53
CA LEU A 108 0.56 -2.48 2.72
C LEU A 108 0.11 -3.76 3.39
N LEU A 109 0.58 -4.90 2.86
CA LEU A 109 0.44 -6.23 3.46
C LEU A 109 1.84 -6.78 3.80
N GLY A 110 2.18 -6.87 5.07
CA GLY A 110 3.39 -7.53 5.57
C GLY A 110 3.18 -9.04 5.64
N LEU A 111 3.59 -9.77 4.63
CA LEU A 111 3.46 -11.23 4.51
C LEU A 111 4.82 -11.94 4.49
N SER A 112 5.91 -11.23 4.82
CA SER A 112 7.21 -11.86 5.03
C SER A 112 7.18 -12.72 6.29
N PRO A 113 7.85 -13.89 6.30
CA PRO A 113 8.05 -14.65 7.53
C PRO A 113 8.94 -13.91 8.54
N GLU A 114 9.72 -12.94 8.07
CA GLU A 114 10.58 -12.10 8.90
C GLU A 114 9.81 -10.89 9.45
N ARG A 115 9.56 -10.92 10.77
CA ARG A 115 8.88 -9.84 11.48
C ARG A 115 9.53 -8.47 11.29
N SER A 116 10.86 -8.42 11.34
CA SER A 116 11.64 -7.19 11.22
C SER A 116 11.35 -6.43 9.92
N ILE A 117 11.31 -7.15 8.79
CA ILE A 117 11.03 -6.57 7.48
C ILE A 117 9.60 -6.01 7.43
N ASN A 118 8.62 -6.74 7.93
CA ASN A 118 7.24 -6.28 7.99
C ASN A 118 7.10 -5.02 8.86
N THR A 119 7.77 -4.99 10.02
CA THR A 119 7.74 -3.85 10.94
C THR A 119 8.37 -2.61 10.31
N VAL A 120 9.57 -2.74 9.75
CA VAL A 120 10.28 -1.61 9.14
C VAL A 120 9.53 -1.10 7.91
N ALA A 121 8.97 -1.99 7.10
CA ALA A 121 8.12 -1.61 5.97
C ALA A 121 6.85 -0.87 6.44
N GLY A 122 6.20 -1.34 7.51
CA GLY A 122 5.05 -0.67 8.09
C GLY A 122 5.37 0.75 8.58
N MET A 123 6.52 0.94 9.25
CA MET A 123 6.99 2.27 9.68
C MET A 123 7.27 3.18 8.47
N ARG A 124 7.95 2.66 7.46
CA ARG A 124 8.32 3.41 6.26
C ARG A 124 7.10 3.88 5.48
N PHE A 125 6.23 2.95 5.14
CA PHE A 125 5.07 3.23 4.29
C PHE A 125 3.85 3.75 5.06
N GLY A 126 3.91 3.76 6.40
CA GLY A 126 2.85 4.31 7.23
C GLY A 126 2.59 5.80 7.01
N ASN A 127 3.61 6.56 6.60
CA ASN A 127 3.47 7.98 6.26
C ASN A 127 2.84 8.18 4.88
N GLU A 128 3.06 7.26 3.94
CA GLU A 128 2.55 7.35 2.56
C GLU A 128 1.13 6.81 2.45
N PHE A 129 0.86 5.65 3.04
CA PHE A 129 -0.44 4.98 2.94
C PHE A 129 -1.38 5.28 4.11
N GLY A 130 -0.85 5.84 5.21
CA GLY A 130 -1.57 6.00 6.47
C GLY A 130 -1.53 4.73 7.32
N GLN A 131 -1.43 4.89 8.64
CA GLN A 131 -1.30 3.77 9.60
C GLN A 131 -2.46 2.78 9.54
N HIS A 132 -3.67 3.25 9.20
CA HIS A 132 -4.86 2.40 9.08
C HIS A 132 -4.84 1.46 7.86
N ASN A 133 -3.95 1.70 6.92
CA ASN A 133 -3.80 0.91 5.68
C ASN A 133 -2.59 -0.03 5.73
N ILE A 134 -1.97 -0.19 6.89
CA ILE A 134 -0.84 -1.09 7.11
C ILE A 134 -1.36 -2.35 7.79
N TYR A 135 -1.18 -3.48 7.15
CA TYR A 135 -1.61 -4.78 7.65
C TYR A 135 -0.41 -5.74 7.68
N ALA A 136 -0.33 -6.58 8.68
CA ALA A 136 0.69 -7.62 8.77
C ALA A 136 0.12 -8.95 9.25
N LEU A 137 0.66 -10.04 8.73
CA LEU A 137 0.37 -11.37 9.24
C LEU A 137 1.22 -11.62 10.49
N ARG A 138 0.61 -12.13 11.57
CA ARG A 138 1.35 -12.47 12.80
C ARG A 138 2.38 -13.54 12.53
N THR A 139 3.58 -13.31 13.02
CA THR A 139 4.63 -14.33 13.04
C THR A 139 4.59 -15.14 14.35
N SER A 140 5.32 -16.24 14.43
CA SER A 140 5.45 -17.01 15.68
C SER A 140 6.11 -16.19 16.79
N VAL A 141 6.95 -15.24 16.44
CA VAL A 141 7.59 -14.31 17.39
C VAL A 141 6.55 -13.34 17.97
N ASP A 142 5.65 -12.80 17.15
CA ASP A 142 4.57 -11.92 17.61
C ASP A 142 3.64 -12.66 18.58
N ALA A 143 3.34 -13.93 18.31
CA ALA A 143 2.52 -14.74 19.20
C ALA A 143 3.16 -14.90 20.58
N ARG A 144 4.46 -15.20 20.63
CA ARG A 144 5.21 -15.35 21.89
C ARG A 144 5.33 -14.04 22.68
N LEU A 145 5.58 -12.92 21.98
CA LEU A 145 5.68 -11.61 22.65
C LEU A 145 4.35 -11.17 23.23
N SER A 146 3.24 -11.47 22.55
CA SER A 146 1.89 -11.21 23.04
C SER A 146 1.59 -12.02 24.31
N GLU A 147 1.99 -13.29 24.36
CA GLU A 147 1.87 -14.13 25.55
C GLU A 147 2.66 -13.58 26.75
N MET A 148 3.80 -12.94 26.46
CA MET A 148 4.67 -12.29 27.50
C MET A 148 4.19 -10.89 27.90
N HIS A 149 3.07 -10.37 27.34
CA HIS A 149 2.59 -9.00 27.58
C HIS A 149 3.62 -7.89 27.22
N ILE A 150 4.56 -8.17 26.31
CA ILE A 150 5.62 -7.25 25.85
C ILE A 150 5.21 -6.56 24.55
N ASP A 151 3.96 -6.66 24.12
CA ASP A 151 3.48 -6.06 22.89
C ASP A 151 3.45 -4.53 22.97
N GLY A 152 4.51 -3.90 22.47
CA GLY A 152 4.47 -2.50 22.09
C GLY A 152 3.58 -2.34 20.84
N GLU A 153 2.31 -2.04 21.02
CA GLU A 153 1.33 -1.92 19.92
C GLU A 153 1.56 -0.68 19.03
N GLU A 154 2.43 0.24 19.45
CA GLU A 154 2.50 1.60 18.88
C GLU A 154 3.05 1.72 17.45
N HIS A 155 3.65 0.67 16.88
CA HIS A 155 4.32 0.80 15.55
C HIS A 155 3.98 -0.32 14.57
N ARG A 156 2.93 -1.08 14.84
CA ARG A 156 2.53 -2.21 14.02
C ARG A 156 1.18 -1.89 13.41
N GLY A 157 1.08 -1.93 12.11
CA GLY A 157 -0.20 -1.90 11.41
C GLY A 157 -1.19 -2.93 11.98
N GLN A 158 -2.39 -2.92 11.49
CA GLN A 158 -3.41 -3.86 11.91
C GLN A 158 -3.01 -5.29 11.56
N TYR A 159 -3.29 -6.24 12.47
CA TYR A 159 -3.10 -7.65 12.13
C TYR A 159 -4.15 -8.11 11.12
N LEU A 160 -3.66 -8.77 10.06
CA LEU A 160 -4.52 -9.50 9.15
C LEU A 160 -5.10 -10.72 9.88
N PHE A 161 -6.39 -10.91 9.77
CA PHE A 161 -7.10 -12.05 10.34
C PHE A 161 -7.14 -12.09 11.89
N SER A 162 -7.62 -13.21 12.43
CA SER A 162 -7.75 -13.45 13.86
C SER A 162 -6.39 -13.47 14.57
N LYS A 163 -6.38 -13.07 15.85
CA LYS A 163 -5.20 -13.13 16.73
C LYS A 163 -4.54 -14.53 16.81
N ASN A 164 -5.27 -15.57 16.48
CA ASN A 164 -4.82 -16.96 16.54
C ASN A 164 -4.20 -17.49 15.24
N LEU A 165 -4.24 -16.70 14.14
CA LEU A 165 -3.70 -17.10 12.87
C LEU A 165 -2.27 -16.54 12.69
N THR A 166 -1.29 -17.43 12.84
CA THR A 166 0.12 -17.10 12.59
C THR A 166 0.53 -17.50 11.18
N TYR A 167 1.63 -16.93 10.70
CA TYR A 167 2.22 -17.28 9.40
C TYR A 167 2.42 -18.80 9.22
N SER A 168 2.98 -19.47 10.23
CA SER A 168 3.23 -20.92 10.18
C SER A 168 1.94 -21.73 10.08
N LYS A 169 0.90 -21.35 10.83
CA LYS A 169 -0.40 -22.02 10.80
C LYS A 169 -1.10 -21.81 9.46
N PHE A 170 -1.06 -20.59 8.93
CA PHE A 170 -1.66 -20.27 7.63
C PHE A 170 -0.94 -21.01 6.50
N SER A 171 0.40 -21.05 6.55
CA SER A 171 1.20 -21.82 5.59
C SER A 171 0.86 -23.31 5.60
N SER A 172 0.66 -23.92 6.78
CA SER A 172 0.29 -25.32 6.88
C SER A 172 -1.13 -25.60 6.37
N MET A 173 -2.06 -24.69 6.60
CA MET A 173 -3.44 -24.80 6.07
C MET A 173 -3.46 -24.74 4.54
N LEU A 174 -2.71 -23.83 3.93
CA LEU A 174 -2.58 -23.75 2.47
C LEU A 174 -1.92 -25.01 1.89
N ALA A 175 -0.90 -25.57 2.57
CA ALA A 175 -0.26 -26.81 2.14
C ALA A 175 -1.19 -28.03 2.21
N GLN A 176 -2.21 -28.00 3.07
CA GLN A 176 -3.24 -29.04 3.21
C GLN A 176 -4.43 -28.85 2.26
N GLY A 177 -4.39 -27.82 1.39
CA GLY A 177 -5.46 -27.57 0.42
C GLY A 177 -6.70 -26.92 1.01
N ALA A 178 -6.58 -26.21 2.14
CA ALA A 178 -7.64 -25.36 2.63
C ALA A 178 -7.84 -24.17 1.70
N GLU A 179 -8.99 -24.12 1.04
CA GLU A 179 -9.46 -22.97 0.28
C GLU A 179 -10.13 -21.92 1.19
#